data_b40a42f960575aab46fe751a16e84744
#
_entry.id   b40a42f960575aab46fe751a16e84744
#
_cell.length_a   1.000
_cell.length_b   1.000
_cell.length_c   1.000
_cell.angle_alpha   90.00
_cell.angle_beta   90.00
_cell.angle_gamma   90.00
#
_symmetry.space_group_name_H-M   'P 1'
#
loop_
_entity.id
_entity.type
_entity.pdbx_description
1 polymer ?
#
loop_
_entity_poly.entity_id
_entity_poly.type
_entity_poly.pdbx_seq_one_letter_code
_entity_poly.pdbx_strand_id
1 'polypeptide(L)'
;MNQIGFHNFRKFQSFPNLDLSPITIFVGENNAGKSTVVKAILSVLDFLGTEIGGGDDLLGLRFFFNKSFFTHVGTFQRALNNSAKEGVITFTASNGLYRIQIEMEGDKEDEQSISAQISEIVLTILPFNIDLDYKFKSGQDRLIATFHSTPSEYYKDLSAPYDTPAMRENYHKARVKYFKDMTKDIEVEMPISNGSLSQGRIIEVLLDHFYSKVEATVKSLNNKAIDLFSNVLIINGLSKDAEDFLRSKRALLLQKPFVELAKNDVARRASFGGFEYIYAHAVTQTVIYSAKDINDYFVRTIHDFANQRIEKETEVYKFIVRWMKIFRIGIDYEVSSFGGEAHIVKIKNSDDRIVNLADKGMGSIQLMILLFRLASMMANAGIQSPGQRRGDYTIIVEEPEQNLHPKLQSKLADLFLEMYELYGFKFIIESHSEYLIRRTQILIAEKGFKSDEELKDFAPFKVIYFPGDDKEHYDMLYRTDGKFSNEFGPGFFDEAANLAFKIF
;
A
#
# COMPACT_ATOMS: atom_id res chain seq x y z
N MET A 1 -0.98 -2.12 1.09
CA MET A 1 -0.37 -2.62 -0.18
C MET A 1 0.76 -3.56 0.15
N ASN A 2 0.88 -4.69 -0.56
CA ASN A 2 1.92 -5.70 -0.33
C ASN A 2 2.84 -5.88 -1.53
N GLN A 3 2.40 -5.48 -2.72
CA GLN A 3 3.22 -5.51 -3.95
C GLN A 3 2.90 -4.31 -4.83
N ILE A 4 3.89 -3.91 -5.61
CA ILE A 4 3.79 -2.91 -6.68
C ILE A 4 4.65 -3.32 -7.86
N GLY A 5 4.11 -3.17 -9.07
CA GLY A 5 4.82 -3.34 -10.33
C GLY A 5 4.26 -2.38 -11.37
N PHE A 6 5.00 -2.09 -12.42
CA PHE A 6 4.50 -1.21 -13.48
C PHE A 6 5.31 -1.35 -14.77
N HIS A 7 4.68 -0.95 -15.88
CA HIS A 7 5.31 -0.84 -17.19
C HIS A 7 5.12 0.54 -17.76
N ASN A 8 6.13 0.99 -18.52
CA ASN A 8 6.18 2.27 -19.23
C ASN A 8 5.91 3.50 -18.35
N PHE A 9 6.37 3.47 -17.10
CA PHE A 9 6.18 4.59 -16.19
C PHE A 9 7.50 5.32 -15.89
N ARG A 10 7.59 6.59 -16.27
CA ARG A 10 8.72 7.49 -16.03
C ARG A 10 10.07 6.87 -16.46
N LYS A 11 11.01 6.70 -15.55
CA LYS A 11 12.33 6.13 -15.83
C LYS A 11 12.26 4.66 -16.30
N PHE A 12 11.28 3.89 -15.88
CA PHE A 12 11.25 2.45 -16.10
C PHE A 12 10.34 2.05 -17.27
N GLN A 13 10.91 1.34 -18.25
CA GLN A 13 10.13 0.66 -19.27
C GLN A 13 9.41 -0.57 -18.66
N SER A 14 10.08 -1.28 -17.79
CA SER A 14 9.51 -2.39 -17.01
C SER A 14 10.05 -2.36 -15.60
N PHE A 15 9.16 -2.45 -14.63
CA PHE A 15 9.50 -2.60 -13.21
C PHE A 15 8.77 -3.84 -12.69
N PRO A 16 9.49 -4.90 -12.28
CA PRO A 16 8.88 -6.14 -11.84
C PRO A 16 8.06 -5.93 -10.57
N ASN A 17 7.18 -6.89 -10.27
CA ASN A 17 6.43 -6.86 -9.02
C ASN A 17 7.37 -6.92 -7.82
N LEU A 18 7.39 -5.86 -7.05
CA LEU A 18 8.19 -5.68 -5.86
C LEU A 18 7.35 -6.00 -4.63
N ASP A 19 7.79 -6.98 -3.83
CA ASP A 19 7.19 -7.27 -2.53
C ASP A 19 7.55 -6.19 -1.51
N LEU A 20 6.55 -5.70 -0.80
CA LEU A 20 6.69 -4.71 0.27
C LEU A 20 6.55 -5.40 1.63
N SER A 21 7.52 -5.19 2.51
CA SER A 21 7.45 -5.57 3.93
C SER A 21 6.75 -4.48 4.75
N PRO A 22 6.38 -4.74 6.00
CA PRO A 22 5.75 -3.74 6.85
C PRO A 22 6.49 -2.40 6.90
N ILE A 23 7.81 -2.43 6.90
CA ILE A 23 8.66 -1.24 6.80
C ILE A 23 9.64 -1.47 5.64
N THR A 24 9.33 -0.89 4.49
CA THR A 24 10.16 -0.98 3.28
C THR A 24 10.94 0.33 3.12
N ILE A 25 12.25 0.22 2.94
CA ILE A 25 13.15 1.37 2.83
C ILE A 25 13.84 1.34 1.48
N PHE A 26 13.61 2.35 0.67
CA PHE A 26 14.30 2.58 -0.60
C PHE A 26 15.54 3.42 -0.36
N VAL A 27 16.70 2.89 -0.74
CA VAL A 27 17.98 3.57 -0.64
C VAL A 27 18.74 3.48 -1.96
N GLY A 28 19.73 4.31 -2.16
CA GLY A 28 20.57 4.28 -3.37
C GLY A 28 20.89 5.65 -3.91
N GLU A 29 21.45 5.67 -5.12
CA GLU A 29 21.92 6.89 -5.76
C GLU A 29 20.78 7.86 -6.13
N ASN A 30 21.16 9.14 -6.30
CA ASN A 30 20.22 10.13 -6.82
C ASN A 30 19.82 9.75 -8.26
N ASN A 31 18.57 10.03 -8.62
CA ASN A 31 18.00 9.70 -9.93
C ASN A 31 17.99 8.20 -10.28
N ALA A 32 18.28 7.29 -9.34
CA ALA A 32 18.23 5.85 -9.54
C ALA A 32 16.81 5.29 -9.74
N GLY A 33 15.78 6.07 -9.46
CA GLY A 33 14.38 5.70 -9.67
C GLY A 33 13.56 5.48 -8.41
N LYS A 34 14.13 5.66 -7.20
CA LYS A 34 13.41 5.53 -5.91
C LYS A 34 12.10 6.32 -5.91
N SER A 35 12.17 7.62 -6.16
CA SER A 35 10.99 8.50 -6.20
C SER A 35 10.01 8.15 -7.34
N THR A 36 10.47 7.45 -8.39
CA THR A 36 9.56 6.92 -9.43
C THR A 36 8.69 5.80 -8.87
N VAL A 37 9.26 4.89 -8.07
CA VAL A 37 8.51 3.81 -7.40
C VAL A 37 7.54 4.41 -6.38
N VAL A 38 7.98 5.38 -5.57
CA VAL A 38 7.11 6.11 -4.63
C VAL A 38 5.93 6.74 -5.37
N LYS A 39 6.19 7.42 -6.51
CA LYS A 39 5.12 8.04 -7.33
C LYS A 39 4.18 7.01 -7.94
N ALA A 40 4.66 5.84 -8.35
CA ALA A 40 3.80 4.76 -8.83
C ALA A 40 2.87 4.28 -7.70
N ILE A 41 3.40 4.05 -6.51
CA ILE A 41 2.62 3.67 -5.32
C ILE A 41 1.55 4.73 -5.00
N LEU A 42 1.95 6.00 -4.93
CA LEU A 42 1.03 7.11 -4.66
C LEU A 42 -0.06 7.21 -5.73
N SER A 43 0.30 7.08 -7.02
CA SER A 43 -0.67 7.15 -8.12
C SER A 43 -1.72 6.05 -8.03
N VAL A 44 -1.30 4.82 -7.68
CA VAL A 44 -2.22 3.69 -7.51
C VAL A 44 -3.08 3.88 -6.27
N LEU A 45 -2.51 4.27 -5.13
CA LEU A 45 -3.25 4.51 -3.89
C LEU A 45 -4.25 5.66 -4.03
N ASP A 46 -3.86 6.73 -4.72
CA ASP A 46 -4.74 7.86 -5.02
C ASP A 46 -5.90 7.43 -5.92
N PHE A 47 -5.61 6.65 -6.97
CA PHE A 47 -6.65 6.08 -7.82
C PHE A 47 -7.65 5.22 -7.03
N LEU A 48 -7.16 4.36 -6.14
CA LEU A 48 -7.98 3.44 -5.36
C LEU A 48 -8.72 4.12 -4.20
N GLY A 49 -8.20 5.23 -3.68
CA GLY A 49 -8.75 5.94 -2.52
C GLY A 49 -9.64 7.14 -2.84
N THR A 50 -9.65 7.61 -4.08
CA THR A 50 -10.33 8.87 -4.41
C THR A 50 -11.82 8.67 -4.66
N GLU A 51 -12.65 9.47 -3.97
CA GLU A 51 -14.06 9.65 -4.34
C GLU A 51 -14.17 10.54 -5.60
N ILE A 52 -14.91 10.10 -6.60
CA ILE A 52 -15.22 10.93 -7.76
C ILE A 52 -16.24 11.98 -7.29
N GLY A 53 -15.78 13.21 -7.09
CA GLY A 53 -16.66 14.35 -6.93
C GLY A 53 -17.46 14.55 -8.22
N GLY A 54 -18.79 14.68 -8.07
CA GLY A 54 -19.71 14.84 -9.20
C GLY A 54 -19.38 16.09 -10.02
N GLY A 55 -18.83 15.87 -11.19
CA GLY A 55 -18.60 16.86 -12.26
C GLY A 55 -18.85 16.16 -13.59
N ASP A 56 -19.30 16.92 -14.58
CA ASP A 56 -19.82 16.48 -15.87
C ASP A 56 -18.83 15.68 -16.79
N ASP A 57 -17.65 15.28 -16.29
CA ASP A 57 -16.59 14.62 -17.07
C ASP A 57 -16.66 13.09 -17.08
N LEU A 58 -17.85 12.52 -17.02
CA LEU A 58 -18.08 11.06 -16.95
C LEU A 58 -17.99 10.33 -18.31
N LEU A 59 -17.31 10.86 -19.29
CA LEU A 59 -17.11 10.22 -20.60
C LEU A 59 -15.96 9.19 -20.58
N GLY A 60 -15.94 8.30 -19.61
CA GLY A 60 -15.02 7.18 -19.56
C GLY A 60 -14.30 7.03 -18.23
N LEU A 61 -13.88 5.81 -17.93
CA LEU A 61 -13.05 5.52 -16.75
C LEU A 61 -11.63 6.08 -17.01
N ARG A 62 -11.24 7.10 -16.27
CA ARG A 62 -9.97 7.81 -16.49
C ARG A 62 -9.06 7.72 -15.27
N PHE A 63 -7.78 7.54 -15.53
CA PHE A 63 -6.72 7.63 -14.55
C PHE A 63 -6.10 9.03 -14.60
N PHE A 64 -6.10 9.76 -13.49
CA PHE A 64 -5.62 11.14 -13.43
C PHE A 64 -4.23 11.21 -12.80
N PHE A 65 -3.32 11.96 -13.41
CA PHE A 65 -1.94 12.15 -12.96
C PHE A 65 -1.72 13.44 -12.15
N ASN A 66 -2.73 14.27 -12.03
CA ASN A 66 -2.66 15.56 -11.33
C ASN A 66 -3.58 15.68 -10.11
N LYS A 67 -4.39 14.65 -9.79
CA LYS A 67 -5.34 14.71 -8.67
C LYS A 67 -4.64 14.88 -7.33
N SER A 68 -3.57 14.13 -7.10
CA SER A 68 -2.76 14.31 -5.91
C SER A 68 -1.71 15.39 -6.17
N PHE A 69 -1.79 16.49 -5.43
CA PHE A 69 -0.72 17.51 -5.41
C PHE A 69 0.65 16.92 -5.07
N PHE A 70 0.67 15.76 -4.44
CA PHE A 70 1.88 15.12 -3.92
C PHE A 70 2.63 14.28 -4.95
N THR A 71 1.95 13.75 -5.97
CA THR A 71 2.62 12.88 -6.94
C THR A 71 3.57 13.65 -7.88
N HIS A 72 3.29 14.93 -8.12
CA HIS A 72 4.02 15.81 -9.05
C HIS A 72 4.27 15.17 -10.42
N VAL A 73 3.41 14.27 -10.86
CA VAL A 73 3.48 13.66 -12.18
C VAL A 73 2.93 14.65 -13.22
N GLY A 74 1.72 15.12 -13.01
CA GLY A 74 1.09 16.22 -13.73
C GLY A 74 0.37 15.79 -14.99
N THR A 75 1.06 15.28 -16.00
CA THR A 75 0.47 14.90 -17.30
C THR A 75 0.80 13.46 -17.66
N PHE A 76 0.01 12.88 -18.58
CA PHE A 76 0.25 11.55 -19.12
C PHE A 76 1.62 11.44 -19.79
N GLN A 77 2.00 12.44 -20.60
CA GLN A 77 3.29 12.47 -21.28
C GLN A 77 4.46 12.43 -20.28
N ARG A 78 4.38 13.17 -19.16
CA ARG A 78 5.40 13.14 -18.10
C ARG A 78 5.39 11.83 -17.30
N ALA A 79 4.27 11.12 -17.31
CA ALA A 79 4.14 9.80 -16.69
C ALA A 79 4.72 8.70 -17.58
N LEU A 80 4.54 8.81 -18.89
CA LEU A 80 4.96 7.80 -19.86
C LEU A 80 6.49 7.71 -19.93
N ASN A 81 7.01 6.50 -20.08
CA ASN A 81 8.43 6.28 -20.34
C ASN A 81 8.82 6.77 -21.74
N ASN A 82 9.93 7.48 -21.85
CA ASN A 82 10.38 8.06 -23.11
C ASN A 82 10.68 7.01 -24.21
N SER A 83 10.99 5.76 -23.81
CA SER A 83 11.27 4.65 -24.73
C SER A 83 10.03 3.83 -25.09
N ALA A 84 8.87 4.16 -24.52
CA ALA A 84 7.63 3.45 -24.79
C ALA A 84 7.22 3.59 -26.25
N LYS A 85 7.00 2.46 -26.94
CA LYS A 85 6.56 2.44 -28.34
C LYS A 85 5.10 2.86 -28.48
N GLU A 86 4.28 2.47 -27.53
CA GLU A 86 2.84 2.74 -27.46
C GLU A 86 2.53 3.68 -26.30
N GLY A 87 1.43 4.42 -26.40
CA GLY A 87 0.94 5.31 -25.33
C GLY A 87 0.23 4.53 -24.22
N VAL A 88 0.85 3.47 -23.71
CA VAL A 88 0.26 2.57 -22.72
C VAL A 88 1.11 2.53 -21.44
N ILE A 89 0.46 2.74 -20.30
CA ILE A 89 1.05 2.55 -18.96
C ILE A 89 0.25 1.46 -18.26
N THR A 90 0.95 0.56 -17.57
CA THR A 90 0.31 -0.46 -16.74
C THR A 90 0.81 -0.37 -15.31
N PHE A 91 -0.11 -0.40 -14.34
CA PHE A 91 0.21 -0.57 -12.92
C PHE A 91 -0.31 -1.91 -12.41
N THR A 92 0.47 -2.56 -11.56
CA THR A 92 0.06 -3.78 -10.83
C THR A 92 0.24 -3.54 -9.35
N ALA A 93 -0.77 -3.81 -8.54
CA ALA A 93 -0.70 -3.70 -7.09
C ALA A 93 -1.42 -4.86 -6.41
N SER A 94 -1.00 -5.21 -5.18
CA SER A 94 -1.62 -6.27 -4.39
C SER A 94 -1.75 -5.88 -2.92
N ASN A 95 -2.81 -6.34 -2.26
CA ASN A 95 -3.00 -6.20 -0.80
C ASN A 95 -2.98 -7.55 -0.06
N GLY A 96 -2.56 -8.63 -0.73
CA GLY A 96 -2.54 -9.98 -0.17
C GLY A 96 -3.84 -10.77 -0.35
N LEU A 97 -4.97 -10.11 -0.64
CA LEU A 97 -6.25 -10.74 -1.01
C LEU A 97 -6.52 -10.61 -2.51
N TYR A 98 -6.14 -9.47 -3.05
CA TYR A 98 -6.33 -9.14 -4.47
C TYR A 98 -5.02 -8.65 -5.06
N ARG A 99 -4.85 -8.96 -6.35
CA ARG A 99 -3.96 -8.24 -7.23
C ARG A 99 -4.82 -7.50 -8.24
N ILE A 100 -4.56 -6.23 -8.41
CA ILE A 100 -5.18 -5.41 -9.45
C ILE A 100 -4.10 -5.03 -10.46
N GLN A 101 -4.41 -5.22 -11.74
CA GLN A 101 -3.65 -4.65 -12.84
C GLN A 101 -4.53 -3.64 -13.56
N ILE A 102 -4.01 -2.44 -13.77
CA ILE A 102 -4.71 -1.34 -14.44
C ILE A 102 -3.90 -0.97 -15.65
N GLU A 103 -4.49 -1.12 -16.82
CA GLU A 103 -3.92 -0.68 -18.08
C GLU A 103 -4.63 0.60 -18.55
N MET A 104 -3.86 1.56 -18.97
CA MET A 104 -4.37 2.85 -19.44
C MET A 104 -3.66 3.32 -20.68
N GLU A 105 -4.42 3.96 -21.55
CA GLU A 105 -3.96 4.50 -22.83
C GLU A 105 -4.13 6.02 -22.86
N GLY A 106 -3.14 6.71 -23.43
CA GLY A 106 -3.16 8.16 -23.59
C GLY A 106 -2.42 8.60 -24.84
N ASP A 107 -2.71 9.82 -25.27
CA ASP A 107 -2.02 10.42 -26.40
C ASP A 107 -0.62 10.90 -25.97
N LYS A 108 0.40 10.39 -26.64
CA LYS A 108 1.80 10.75 -26.41
C LYS A 108 2.12 12.18 -26.81
N GLU A 109 1.40 12.71 -27.79
CA GLU A 109 1.65 14.03 -28.38
C GLU A 109 0.89 15.14 -27.64
N ASP A 110 -0.10 14.76 -26.79
CA ASP A 110 -0.84 15.73 -25.98
C ASP A 110 -0.10 16.05 -24.68
N GLU A 111 0.72 17.09 -24.71
CA GLU A 111 1.47 17.57 -23.53
C GLU A 111 0.58 18.08 -22.39
N GLN A 112 -0.68 18.38 -22.66
CA GLN A 112 -1.61 18.96 -21.70
C GLN A 112 -2.53 17.91 -21.06
N SER A 113 -2.58 16.69 -21.60
CA SER A 113 -3.43 15.64 -21.07
C SER A 113 -3.03 15.25 -19.63
N ILE A 114 -3.89 15.58 -18.68
CA ILE A 114 -3.71 15.29 -17.24
C ILE A 114 -4.22 13.90 -16.86
N SER A 115 -4.77 13.15 -17.81
CA SER A 115 -5.38 11.84 -17.57
C SER A 115 -5.20 10.90 -18.76
N ALA A 116 -5.31 9.60 -18.50
CA ALA A 116 -5.38 8.56 -19.52
C ALA A 116 -6.69 7.77 -19.38
N GLN A 117 -7.15 7.19 -20.49
CA GLN A 117 -8.32 6.31 -20.45
C GLN A 117 -7.90 4.92 -19.95
N ILE A 118 -8.63 4.36 -19.02
CA ILE A 118 -8.42 2.98 -18.60
C ILE A 118 -9.02 2.08 -19.68
N SER A 119 -8.18 1.22 -20.26
CA SER A 119 -8.55 0.24 -21.29
C SER A 119 -8.93 -1.09 -20.67
N GLU A 120 -8.23 -1.51 -19.60
CA GLU A 120 -8.43 -2.81 -18.98
C GLU A 120 -8.14 -2.74 -17.47
N ILE A 121 -8.94 -3.48 -16.69
CA ILE A 121 -8.63 -3.83 -15.30
C ILE A 121 -8.71 -5.34 -15.16
N VAL A 122 -7.60 -5.96 -14.73
CA VAL A 122 -7.57 -7.36 -14.31
C VAL A 122 -7.51 -7.42 -12.80
N LEU A 123 -8.50 -8.04 -12.19
CA LEU A 123 -8.57 -8.26 -10.75
C LEU A 123 -8.38 -9.74 -10.46
N THR A 124 -7.23 -10.10 -9.85
CA THR A 124 -6.96 -11.46 -9.40
C THR A 124 -7.39 -11.64 -7.96
N ILE A 125 -8.26 -12.59 -7.68
CA ILE A 125 -8.63 -12.97 -6.31
C ILE A 125 -7.61 -14.02 -5.83
N LEU A 126 -6.60 -13.58 -5.08
CA LEU A 126 -5.43 -14.39 -4.74
C LEU A 126 -5.75 -15.70 -4.01
N PRO A 127 -6.63 -15.76 -2.99
CA PRO A 127 -6.95 -17.01 -2.30
C PRO A 127 -7.55 -18.09 -3.20
N PHE A 128 -8.13 -17.69 -4.34
CA PHE A 128 -8.76 -18.60 -5.31
C PHE A 128 -8.02 -18.64 -6.63
N ASN A 129 -7.09 -17.70 -6.81
CA ASN A 129 -6.36 -17.44 -8.04
C ASN A 129 -7.27 -17.40 -9.28
N ILE A 130 -8.28 -16.56 -9.19
CA ILE A 130 -9.25 -16.31 -10.27
C ILE A 130 -8.97 -14.93 -10.81
N ASP A 131 -8.69 -14.83 -12.10
CA ASP A 131 -8.57 -13.58 -12.81
C ASP A 131 -9.95 -13.15 -13.32
N LEU A 132 -10.32 -11.92 -12.99
CA LEU A 132 -11.51 -11.23 -13.46
C LEU A 132 -11.02 -10.10 -14.37
N ASP A 133 -11.23 -10.27 -15.67
CA ASP A 133 -10.77 -9.35 -16.70
C ASP A 133 -11.93 -8.45 -17.15
N TYR A 134 -11.76 -7.15 -16.99
CA TYR A 134 -12.72 -6.12 -17.33
C TYR A 134 -12.15 -5.21 -18.40
N LYS A 135 -12.62 -5.38 -19.64
CA LYS A 135 -12.29 -4.50 -20.76
C LYS A 135 -13.32 -3.40 -20.91
N PHE A 136 -12.85 -2.17 -20.95
CA PHE A 136 -13.70 -1.00 -21.02
C PHE A 136 -13.75 -0.47 -22.45
N LYS A 137 -14.97 -0.37 -22.98
CA LYS A 137 -15.22 0.33 -24.25
C LYS A 137 -16.03 1.59 -23.95
N SER A 138 -15.53 2.73 -24.40
CA SER A 138 -16.27 3.99 -24.34
C SER A 138 -17.45 3.92 -25.27
N GLY A 139 -18.68 3.93 -24.71
CA GLY A 139 -19.92 4.15 -25.45
C GLY A 139 -20.52 5.49 -25.05
N GLN A 140 -21.42 6.05 -25.85
CA GLN A 140 -21.92 7.43 -25.67
C GLN A 140 -22.60 7.68 -24.31
N ASP A 141 -23.15 6.62 -23.64
CA ASP A 141 -23.87 6.76 -22.37
C ASP A 141 -23.65 5.57 -21.38
N ARG A 142 -22.77 4.62 -21.68
CA ARG A 142 -22.59 3.41 -20.90
C ARG A 142 -21.15 2.91 -20.91
N LEU A 143 -20.68 2.48 -19.74
CA LEU A 143 -19.45 1.73 -19.62
C LEU A 143 -19.79 0.25 -19.82
N ILE A 144 -19.28 -0.36 -20.87
CA ILE A 144 -19.44 -1.79 -21.12
C ILE A 144 -18.19 -2.50 -20.61
N ALA A 145 -18.33 -3.31 -19.56
CA ALA A 145 -17.28 -4.18 -19.10
C ALA A 145 -17.57 -5.60 -19.63
N THR A 146 -16.65 -6.13 -20.43
CA THR A 146 -16.67 -7.55 -20.80
C THR A 146 -15.92 -8.32 -19.73
N PHE A 147 -16.58 -9.31 -19.17
CA PHE A 147 -16.07 -10.09 -18.05
C PHE A 147 -15.61 -11.46 -18.53
N HIS A 148 -14.35 -11.78 -18.25
CA HIS A 148 -13.79 -13.12 -18.42
C HIS A 148 -13.26 -13.61 -17.08
N SER A 149 -13.54 -14.84 -16.73
CA SER A 149 -12.94 -15.48 -15.57
C SER A 149 -12.12 -16.68 -16.00
N THR A 150 -10.85 -16.66 -15.66
CA THR A 150 -9.95 -17.79 -15.88
C THR A 150 -9.38 -18.28 -14.56
N PRO A 151 -9.45 -19.59 -14.27
CA PRO A 151 -8.70 -20.12 -13.12
C PRO A 151 -7.22 -20.09 -13.47
N SER A 152 -6.41 -19.44 -12.63
CA SER A 152 -4.97 -19.44 -12.85
C SER A 152 -4.32 -20.73 -12.33
N GLU A 153 -3.09 -21.00 -12.79
CA GLU A 153 -2.37 -22.25 -12.52
C GLU A 153 -1.96 -22.49 -11.05
N TYR A 154 -2.18 -21.51 -10.18
CA TYR A 154 -1.67 -21.48 -8.81
C TYR A 154 -2.38 -22.38 -7.79
N TYR A 155 -3.37 -23.17 -8.22
CA TYR A 155 -4.07 -24.10 -7.31
C TYR A 155 -3.22 -25.27 -6.79
N LYS A 156 -1.92 -25.31 -7.13
CA LYS A 156 -1.03 -26.40 -6.72
C LYS A 156 -0.71 -26.39 -5.21
N ASP A 157 -0.83 -25.24 -4.53
CA ASP A 157 -0.32 -25.06 -3.16
C ASP A 157 -1.37 -24.84 -2.05
N LEU A 158 -2.65 -24.85 -2.36
CA LEU A 158 -3.64 -24.85 -1.29
C LEU A 158 -3.62 -26.23 -0.63
N SER A 159 -3.08 -26.28 0.58
CA SER A 159 -3.15 -27.44 1.48
C SER A 159 -4.62 -27.76 1.76
N ALA A 160 -5.23 -28.52 0.85
CA ALA A 160 -6.52 -29.12 1.10
C ALA A 160 -6.32 -30.20 2.17
N PRO A 161 -7.26 -30.39 3.10
CA PRO A 161 -7.18 -31.40 4.16
C PRO A 161 -7.37 -32.83 3.62
N TYR A 162 -6.74 -33.15 2.50
CA TYR A 162 -6.89 -34.45 1.83
C TYR A 162 -5.58 -35.23 1.87
N ASP A 163 -5.65 -36.45 2.35
CA ASP A 163 -4.50 -37.30 2.63
C ASP A 163 -3.76 -37.84 1.41
N THR A 164 -4.29 -37.71 0.19
CA THR A 164 -3.62 -38.25 -1.02
C THR A 164 -3.50 -37.24 -2.16
N PRO A 165 -2.38 -37.30 -2.96
CA PRO A 165 -2.20 -36.44 -4.11
C PRO A 165 -3.31 -36.56 -5.18
N ALA A 166 -3.83 -37.77 -5.39
CA ALA A 166 -4.91 -38.03 -6.36
C ALA A 166 -6.23 -37.35 -5.97
N MET A 167 -6.57 -37.31 -4.66
CA MET A 167 -7.74 -36.59 -4.17
C MET A 167 -7.61 -35.08 -4.37
N ARG A 168 -6.42 -34.52 -4.16
CA ARG A 168 -6.14 -33.10 -4.41
C ARG A 168 -6.32 -32.76 -5.88
N GLU A 169 -5.80 -33.56 -6.77
CA GLU A 169 -5.90 -33.33 -8.22
C GLU A 169 -7.35 -33.42 -8.73
N ASN A 170 -8.11 -34.40 -8.27
CA ASN A 170 -9.53 -34.56 -8.67
C ASN A 170 -10.41 -33.45 -8.13
N TYR A 171 -10.21 -33.02 -6.88
CA TYR A 171 -10.87 -31.87 -6.31
C TYR A 171 -10.57 -30.59 -7.06
N HIS A 172 -9.30 -30.43 -7.43
CA HIS A 172 -8.86 -29.29 -8.23
C HIS A 172 -9.53 -29.28 -9.62
N LYS A 173 -9.52 -30.39 -10.35
CA LYS A 173 -10.17 -30.51 -11.67
C LYS A 173 -11.67 -30.23 -11.61
N ALA A 174 -12.37 -30.75 -10.58
CA ALA A 174 -13.78 -30.50 -10.38
C ALA A 174 -14.07 -29.04 -10.08
N ARG A 175 -13.24 -28.38 -9.26
CA ARG A 175 -13.36 -26.98 -8.92
C ARG A 175 -13.10 -26.06 -10.12
N VAL A 176 -12.05 -26.34 -10.90
CA VAL A 176 -11.74 -25.62 -12.14
C VAL A 176 -12.90 -25.72 -13.14
N LYS A 177 -13.45 -26.94 -13.33
CA LYS A 177 -14.59 -27.15 -14.23
C LYS A 177 -15.84 -26.39 -13.75
N TYR A 178 -16.13 -26.43 -12.45
CA TYR A 178 -17.25 -25.72 -11.86
C TYR A 178 -17.15 -24.20 -12.08
N PHE A 179 -15.96 -23.62 -11.90
CA PHE A 179 -15.74 -22.20 -12.15
C PHE A 179 -15.84 -21.85 -13.64
N LYS A 180 -15.30 -22.67 -14.55
CA LYS A 180 -15.47 -22.48 -15.99
C LYS A 180 -16.91 -22.49 -16.43
N ASP A 181 -17.74 -23.35 -15.83
CA ASP A 181 -19.18 -23.44 -16.17
C ASP A 181 -19.97 -22.26 -15.57
N MET A 182 -19.50 -21.67 -14.45
CA MET A 182 -20.12 -20.50 -13.81
C MET A 182 -19.76 -19.16 -14.49
N THR A 183 -18.61 -19.11 -15.14
CA THR A 183 -18.01 -17.87 -15.66
C THR A 183 -17.89 -17.93 -17.18
N LYS A 184 -19.04 -18.14 -17.87
CA LYS A 184 -19.12 -17.84 -19.30
C LYS A 184 -19.00 -16.32 -19.48
N ASP A 185 -18.46 -15.91 -20.62
CA ASP A 185 -18.34 -14.50 -21.01
C ASP A 185 -19.66 -13.77 -20.74
N ILE A 186 -19.62 -12.78 -19.86
CA ILE A 186 -20.80 -12.02 -19.46
C ILE A 186 -20.49 -10.57 -19.76
N GLU A 187 -21.28 -9.95 -20.62
CA GLU A 187 -21.28 -8.51 -20.76
C GLU A 187 -22.03 -7.88 -19.59
N VAL A 188 -21.36 -6.97 -18.91
CA VAL A 188 -21.94 -6.19 -17.81
C VAL A 188 -22.10 -4.77 -18.28
N GLU A 189 -23.33 -4.36 -18.48
CA GLU A 189 -23.62 -2.93 -18.61
C GLU A 189 -23.61 -2.29 -17.22
N MET A 190 -22.64 -1.43 -16.96
CA MET A 190 -22.66 -0.56 -15.79
C MET A 190 -23.30 0.76 -16.20
N PRO A 191 -24.50 1.09 -15.72
CA PRO A 191 -25.09 2.38 -16.00
C PRO A 191 -24.22 3.46 -15.34
N ILE A 192 -23.72 4.39 -16.12
CA ILE A 192 -23.11 5.63 -15.62
C ILE A 192 -24.27 6.57 -15.24
N SER A 193 -25.06 6.17 -14.24
CA SER A 193 -26.18 7.00 -13.80
C SER A 193 -25.77 7.86 -12.61
N ASN A 194 -25.81 9.14 -12.83
CA ASN A 194 -26.05 10.22 -11.88
C ASN A 194 -25.53 9.99 -10.44
N GLY A 195 -24.26 10.21 -10.23
CA GLY A 195 -23.71 10.42 -8.90
C GLY A 195 -22.88 9.26 -8.37
N SER A 196 -21.59 9.49 -8.34
CA SER A 196 -20.62 8.89 -7.45
C SER A 196 -20.36 7.37 -7.56
N LEU A 197 -19.84 6.93 -8.68
CA LEU A 197 -18.90 5.81 -8.63
C LEU A 197 -17.53 6.39 -8.22
N SER A 198 -17.20 6.33 -6.95
CA SER A 198 -15.82 6.61 -6.52
C SER A 198 -14.89 5.59 -7.17
N GLN A 199 -13.70 6.01 -7.60
CA GLN A 199 -12.73 5.09 -8.19
C GLN A 199 -12.37 3.96 -7.20
N GLY A 200 -12.37 4.23 -5.88
CA GLY A 200 -12.25 3.22 -4.84
C GLY A 200 -13.41 2.23 -4.78
N ARG A 201 -14.61 2.63 -5.18
CA ARG A 201 -15.77 1.72 -5.33
C ARG A 201 -15.72 0.85 -6.58
N ILE A 202 -14.86 1.11 -7.54
CA ILE A 202 -14.79 0.25 -8.72
C ILE A 202 -14.48 -1.19 -8.32
N ILE A 203 -13.49 -1.39 -7.46
CA ILE A 203 -13.15 -2.74 -6.97
C ILE A 203 -14.34 -3.35 -6.22
N GLU A 204 -14.99 -2.58 -5.35
CA GLU A 204 -16.21 -3.03 -4.64
C GLU A 204 -17.32 -3.41 -5.62
N VAL A 205 -17.60 -2.56 -6.60
CA VAL A 205 -18.64 -2.81 -7.62
C VAL A 205 -18.31 -4.03 -8.47
N LEU A 206 -17.06 -4.18 -8.91
CA LEU A 206 -16.61 -5.33 -9.69
C LEU A 206 -16.70 -6.62 -8.86
N LEU A 207 -16.33 -6.58 -7.59
CA LEU A 207 -16.46 -7.70 -6.66
C LEU A 207 -17.91 -8.00 -6.32
N ASP A 208 -18.72 -6.99 -6.02
CA ASP A 208 -20.16 -7.17 -5.74
C ASP A 208 -20.89 -7.78 -6.93
N HIS A 209 -20.53 -7.35 -8.15
CA HIS A 209 -21.05 -7.96 -9.37
C HIS A 209 -20.67 -9.43 -9.46
N PHE A 210 -19.38 -9.76 -9.27
CA PHE A 210 -18.91 -11.14 -9.27
C PHE A 210 -19.63 -11.97 -8.21
N TYR A 211 -19.72 -11.51 -6.97
CA TYR A 211 -20.41 -12.24 -5.89
C TYR A 211 -21.90 -12.40 -6.12
N SER A 212 -22.58 -11.38 -6.66
CA SER A 212 -24.00 -11.48 -7.01
C SER A 212 -24.25 -12.53 -8.08
N LYS A 213 -23.36 -12.63 -9.07
CA LYS A 213 -23.44 -13.68 -10.10
C LYS A 213 -23.16 -15.07 -9.53
N VAL A 214 -22.14 -15.19 -8.68
CA VAL A 214 -21.83 -16.45 -7.97
C VAL A 214 -23.03 -16.87 -7.12
N GLU A 215 -23.63 -15.98 -6.35
CA GLU A 215 -24.80 -16.28 -5.51
C GLU A 215 -26.02 -16.69 -6.33
N ALA A 216 -26.32 -15.97 -7.41
CA ALA A 216 -27.43 -16.31 -8.32
C ALA A 216 -27.22 -17.69 -8.97
N THR A 217 -25.97 -17.99 -9.38
CA THR A 217 -25.60 -19.27 -9.99
C THR A 217 -25.66 -20.41 -8.97
N VAL A 218 -25.17 -20.20 -7.75
CA VAL A 218 -25.27 -21.19 -6.65
C VAL A 218 -26.73 -21.45 -6.31
N LYS A 219 -27.59 -20.44 -6.25
CA LYS A 219 -29.02 -20.59 -6.03
C LYS A 219 -29.71 -21.38 -7.15
N SER A 220 -29.33 -21.14 -8.41
CA SER A 220 -29.90 -21.86 -9.58
C SER A 220 -29.42 -23.31 -9.70
N LEU A 221 -28.23 -23.61 -9.15
CA LEU A 221 -27.59 -24.92 -9.23
C LEU A 221 -27.85 -25.81 -8.00
N ASN A 222 -28.70 -25.38 -7.07
CA ASN A 222 -28.89 -26.04 -5.77
C ASN A 222 -29.21 -27.55 -5.80
N ASN A 223 -29.57 -28.07 -6.95
CA ASN A 223 -29.73 -29.51 -7.13
C ASN A 223 -28.74 -30.08 -8.18
N LYS A 224 -28.45 -29.38 -9.27
CA LYS A 224 -27.60 -29.87 -10.36
C LYS A 224 -26.08 -29.86 -10.04
N ALA A 225 -25.63 -28.91 -9.26
CA ALA A 225 -24.18 -28.86 -8.91
C ALA A 225 -23.79 -30.00 -7.96
N ILE A 226 -24.72 -30.43 -7.10
CA ILE A 226 -24.54 -31.58 -6.24
C ILE A 226 -24.36 -32.86 -7.07
N ASP A 227 -25.18 -33.02 -8.09
CA ASP A 227 -25.12 -34.20 -8.97
C ASP A 227 -23.86 -34.18 -9.89
N LEU A 228 -23.47 -33.02 -10.39
CA LEU A 228 -22.28 -32.90 -11.23
C LEU A 228 -20.98 -33.23 -10.46
N PHE A 229 -20.89 -32.75 -9.21
CA PHE A 229 -19.77 -33.06 -8.31
C PHE A 229 -19.77 -34.54 -7.92
N SER A 230 -20.92 -35.12 -7.64
CA SER A 230 -21.07 -36.55 -7.34
C SER A 230 -20.64 -37.40 -8.50
N ASN A 231 -21.06 -37.07 -9.71
CA ASN A 231 -20.71 -37.82 -10.92
C ASN A 231 -19.23 -37.76 -11.25
N VAL A 232 -18.55 -36.61 -11.03
CA VAL A 232 -17.10 -36.49 -11.23
C VAL A 232 -16.32 -37.29 -10.19
N LEU A 233 -16.80 -37.38 -8.95
CA LEU A 233 -16.18 -38.16 -7.88
C LEU A 233 -16.42 -39.67 -8.04
N ILE A 234 -17.61 -40.09 -8.49
CA ILE A 234 -17.97 -41.49 -8.77
C ILE A 234 -17.18 -42.03 -9.94
N ILE A 235 -17.00 -41.25 -11.01
CA ILE A 235 -16.20 -41.65 -12.20
C ILE A 235 -14.73 -41.91 -11.84
N ASN A 236 -14.21 -41.33 -10.75
CA ASN A 236 -12.81 -41.46 -10.34
C ASN A 236 -12.58 -42.50 -9.20
N GLY A 237 -13.57 -43.32 -8.85
CA GLY A 237 -13.39 -44.51 -8.00
C GLY A 237 -13.12 -44.22 -6.52
N LEU A 238 -13.65 -43.12 -5.98
CA LEU A 238 -13.55 -42.82 -4.56
C LEU A 238 -14.42 -43.73 -3.70
N SER A 239 -13.95 -44.07 -2.50
CA SER A 239 -14.72 -44.89 -1.57
C SER A 239 -16.00 -44.18 -1.10
N LYS A 240 -17.03 -44.96 -0.77
CA LYS A 240 -18.33 -44.45 -0.30
C LYS A 240 -18.19 -43.51 0.92
N ASP A 241 -17.22 -43.81 1.81
CA ASP A 241 -16.95 -42.99 3.01
C ASP A 241 -16.34 -41.62 2.66
N ALA A 242 -15.50 -41.55 1.61
CA ALA A 242 -14.99 -40.31 1.09
C ALA A 242 -16.08 -39.49 0.39
N GLU A 243 -17.05 -40.16 -0.24
CA GLU A 243 -18.22 -39.53 -0.85
C GLU A 243 -19.15 -38.93 0.22
N ASP A 244 -19.44 -39.66 1.31
CA ASP A 244 -20.28 -39.17 2.40
C ASP A 244 -19.62 -38.07 3.20
N PHE A 245 -18.30 -38.12 3.42
CA PHE A 245 -17.53 -37.04 4.01
C PHE A 245 -17.57 -35.78 3.15
N LEU A 246 -17.37 -35.91 1.87
CA LEU A 246 -17.47 -34.81 0.92
C LEU A 246 -18.88 -34.25 0.83
N ARG A 247 -19.92 -35.10 0.89
CA ARG A 247 -21.32 -34.66 0.95
C ARG A 247 -21.64 -33.86 2.21
N SER A 248 -21.14 -34.25 3.38
CA SER A 248 -21.37 -33.55 4.65
C SER A 248 -20.62 -32.21 4.75
N LYS A 249 -19.48 -32.10 4.11
CA LYS A 249 -18.62 -30.88 4.10
C LYS A 249 -18.87 -29.97 2.89
N ARG A 250 -19.63 -30.40 1.89
CA ARG A 250 -19.85 -29.73 0.59
C ARG A 250 -20.44 -28.33 0.69
N ALA A 251 -21.53 -28.19 1.38
CA ALA A 251 -22.17 -26.89 1.59
C ALA A 251 -21.22 -25.93 2.33
N LEU A 252 -20.41 -26.47 3.25
CA LEU A 252 -19.45 -25.70 4.02
C LEU A 252 -18.23 -25.28 3.21
N LEU A 253 -17.70 -26.14 2.33
CA LEU A 253 -16.46 -25.89 1.57
C LEU A 253 -16.68 -25.01 0.33
N LEU A 254 -17.87 -25.06 -0.26
CA LEU A 254 -18.20 -24.24 -1.43
C LEU A 254 -18.92 -22.92 -1.06
N GLN A 255 -19.77 -22.94 -0.03
CA GLN A 255 -20.49 -21.74 0.39
C GLN A 255 -19.70 -20.88 1.38
N LYS A 256 -19.00 -21.49 2.35
CA LYS A 256 -18.33 -20.76 3.41
C LYS A 256 -17.24 -19.80 2.91
N PRO A 257 -16.30 -20.20 2.04
CA PRO A 257 -15.30 -19.25 1.54
C PRO A 257 -15.90 -18.13 0.69
N PHE A 258 -16.91 -18.42 -0.13
CA PHE A 258 -17.53 -17.41 -0.99
C PHE A 258 -18.53 -16.53 -0.24
N VAL A 259 -19.31 -17.10 0.67
CA VAL A 259 -20.32 -16.36 1.46
C VAL A 259 -19.66 -15.57 2.60
N GLU A 260 -18.61 -16.08 3.23
CA GLU A 260 -17.84 -15.32 4.23
C GLU A 260 -16.99 -14.23 3.57
N LEU A 261 -16.45 -14.45 2.38
CA LEU A 261 -15.87 -13.40 1.56
C LEU A 261 -16.91 -12.36 1.14
N ALA A 262 -18.13 -12.79 0.78
CA ALA A 262 -19.17 -11.88 0.32
C ALA A 262 -19.89 -11.09 1.43
N LYS A 263 -19.99 -11.62 2.64
CA LYS A 263 -20.89 -11.02 3.65
C LYS A 263 -20.30 -10.06 4.63
N ASN A 264 -19.05 -10.20 5.07
CA ASN A 264 -18.62 -9.44 6.26
C ASN A 264 -17.23 -8.77 6.22
N ASP A 265 -16.32 -9.20 5.36
CA ASP A 265 -14.93 -8.78 5.55
C ASP A 265 -14.26 -8.26 4.27
N VAL A 266 -14.79 -8.63 3.12
CA VAL A 266 -14.14 -8.36 1.83
C VAL A 266 -14.30 -6.92 1.41
N ALA A 267 -15.48 -6.35 1.53
CA ALA A 267 -15.67 -4.93 1.23
C ALA A 267 -14.86 -4.02 2.17
N ARG A 268 -14.74 -4.41 3.46
CA ARG A 268 -13.90 -3.67 4.42
C ARG A 268 -12.41 -3.94 4.28
N ARG A 269 -12.00 -5.12 3.76
CA ARG A 269 -10.60 -5.51 3.53
C ARG A 269 -10.18 -5.36 2.07
N ALA A 270 -11.13 -5.11 1.15
CA ALA A 270 -10.85 -4.80 -0.24
C ALA A 270 -10.19 -3.43 -0.42
N SER A 271 -10.28 -2.55 0.58
CA SER A 271 -9.55 -1.30 0.54
C SER A 271 -8.05 -1.58 0.65
N PHE A 272 -7.25 -0.90 -0.15
CA PHE A 272 -5.79 -0.89 0.02
C PHE A 272 -5.36 -0.16 1.30
N GLY A 273 -6.29 0.08 2.21
CA GLY A 273 -6.11 0.79 3.46
C GLY A 273 -6.06 2.31 3.28
N GLY A 274 -6.05 3.02 4.39
CA GLY A 274 -5.73 4.44 4.38
C GLY A 274 -4.25 4.65 4.06
N PHE A 275 -3.93 5.71 3.36
CA PHE A 275 -2.53 6.09 3.14
C PHE A 275 -2.28 7.54 3.53
N GLU A 276 -1.03 7.81 3.86
CA GLU A 276 -0.54 9.15 4.14
C GLU A 276 0.83 9.35 3.48
N TYR A 277 1.05 10.53 2.93
CA TYR A 277 2.31 10.88 2.31
C TYR A 277 2.95 12.06 3.03
N ILE A 278 4.14 11.83 3.54
CA ILE A 278 4.97 12.79 4.25
C ILE A 278 6.21 13.04 3.39
N TYR A 279 6.23 14.15 2.68
CA TYR A 279 7.26 14.45 1.72
C TYR A 279 8.40 15.31 2.32
N ALA A 280 9.59 15.18 1.71
CA ALA A 280 10.75 15.96 2.08
C ALA A 280 10.61 17.39 1.58
N HIS A 281 10.33 18.35 2.44
CA HIS A 281 10.27 19.76 2.02
C HIS A 281 10.93 20.69 3.01
N ALA A 282 11.33 21.84 2.46
CA ALA A 282 11.86 22.93 3.25
C ALA A 282 10.86 23.31 4.34
N VAL A 283 11.31 23.23 5.57
CA VAL A 283 10.52 23.58 6.75
C VAL A 283 10.20 25.07 6.71
N THR A 284 8.92 25.41 6.76
CA THR A 284 8.47 26.78 6.91
C THR A 284 8.61 27.20 8.37
N GLN A 285 9.57 28.11 8.65
CA GLN A 285 9.71 28.70 9.98
C GLN A 285 8.75 29.86 10.14
N THR A 286 7.60 29.59 10.72
CA THR A 286 6.63 30.61 11.08
C THR A 286 6.17 30.41 12.53
N VAL A 287 5.90 31.50 13.25
CA VAL A 287 5.39 31.42 14.62
C VAL A 287 3.88 31.18 14.62
N ILE A 288 3.19 31.70 13.61
CA ILE A 288 1.73 31.61 13.47
C ILE A 288 1.42 30.80 12.23
N TYR A 289 0.72 29.68 12.40
CA TYR A 289 0.26 28.79 11.35
C TYR A 289 -1.19 29.16 11.00
N SER A 290 -1.37 29.95 9.94
CA SER A 290 -2.68 30.48 9.52
C SER A 290 -3.40 29.52 8.57
N ALA A 291 -4.70 29.30 8.79
CA ALA A 291 -5.54 28.53 7.86
C ALA A 291 -5.59 29.11 6.44
N LYS A 292 -5.20 30.37 6.23
CA LYS A 292 -5.04 30.95 4.88
C LYS A 292 -3.92 30.27 4.09
N ASP A 293 -2.93 29.72 4.77
CA ASP A 293 -1.78 29.04 4.19
C ASP A 293 -1.96 27.52 4.22
N ILE A 294 -3.18 26.99 4.22
CA ILE A 294 -3.53 25.57 4.34
C ILE A 294 -2.94 24.70 3.20
N ASN A 295 -2.53 25.31 2.10
CA ASN A 295 -1.82 24.65 1.03
C ASN A 295 -0.38 24.30 1.41
N ASP A 296 0.21 24.98 2.40
CA ASP A 296 1.47 24.58 3.00
C ASP A 296 1.27 23.33 3.85
N TYR A 297 2.10 22.32 3.61
CA TYR A 297 1.98 21.04 4.29
C TYR A 297 2.15 21.14 5.81
N PHE A 298 3.05 22.00 6.28
CA PHE A 298 3.30 22.19 7.71
C PHE A 298 2.10 22.83 8.38
N VAL A 299 1.57 23.88 7.77
CA VAL A 299 0.38 24.59 8.25
C VAL A 299 -0.80 23.62 8.32
N ARG A 300 -1.03 22.86 7.25
CA ARG A 300 -2.10 21.86 7.21
C ARG A 300 -1.92 20.80 8.29
N THR A 301 -0.70 20.26 8.48
CA THR A 301 -0.45 19.25 9.52
C THR A 301 -0.78 19.77 10.92
N ILE A 302 -0.37 21.01 11.23
CA ILE A 302 -0.65 21.63 12.54
C ILE A 302 -2.15 21.89 12.71
N HIS A 303 -2.82 22.35 11.65
CA HIS A 303 -4.25 22.57 11.65
C HIS A 303 -5.03 21.27 11.87
N ASP A 304 -4.72 20.21 11.11
CA ASP A 304 -5.33 18.88 11.25
C ASP A 304 -5.12 18.34 12.67
N PHE A 305 -3.89 18.45 13.19
CA PHE A 305 -3.56 17.99 14.54
C PHE A 305 -4.32 18.78 15.62
N ALA A 306 -4.37 20.12 15.52
CA ALA A 306 -5.08 20.97 16.47
C ALA A 306 -6.58 20.63 16.53
N ASN A 307 -7.19 20.30 15.39
CA ASN A 307 -8.59 19.90 15.30
C ASN A 307 -8.89 18.56 15.97
N GLN A 308 -7.90 17.68 16.16
CA GLN A 308 -8.06 16.40 16.89
C GLN A 308 -8.30 16.61 18.39
N ARG A 309 -7.93 17.78 18.94
CA ARG A 309 -8.10 18.10 20.37
C ARG A 309 -7.58 17.00 21.28
N ILE A 310 -6.34 16.56 21.03
CA ILE A 310 -5.69 15.48 21.78
C ILE A 310 -5.62 15.88 23.26
N GLU A 311 -6.31 15.11 24.11
CA GLU A 311 -6.30 15.31 25.56
C GLU A 311 -5.01 14.75 26.17
N LYS A 312 -4.54 15.42 27.23
CA LYS A 312 -3.46 14.91 28.08
C LYS A 312 -3.84 13.52 28.62
N GLU A 313 -2.85 12.67 28.87
CA GLU A 313 -3.02 11.30 29.35
C GLU A 313 -3.52 10.26 28.31
N THR A 314 -3.98 10.68 27.12
CA THR A 314 -4.27 9.75 26.04
C THR A 314 -3.00 9.08 25.55
N GLU A 315 -3.13 7.90 24.92
CA GLU A 315 -1.98 7.19 24.33
C GLU A 315 -1.30 8.04 23.25
N VAL A 316 -2.08 8.75 22.45
CA VAL A 316 -1.58 9.64 21.40
C VAL A 316 -0.72 10.78 22.00
N TYR A 317 -1.17 11.40 23.07
CA TYR A 317 -0.38 12.42 23.78
C TYR A 317 0.91 11.83 24.36
N LYS A 318 0.82 10.67 25.03
CA LYS A 318 1.98 9.97 25.61
C LYS A 318 3.01 9.58 24.55
N PHE A 319 2.55 9.14 23.38
CA PHE A 319 3.39 8.86 22.22
C PHE A 319 4.21 10.10 21.81
N ILE A 320 3.55 11.25 21.59
CA ILE A 320 4.24 12.48 21.21
C ILE A 320 5.29 12.87 22.27
N VAL A 321 4.88 12.96 23.54
CA VAL A 321 5.78 13.39 24.63
C VAL A 321 6.97 12.46 24.79
N ARG A 322 6.77 11.15 24.67
CA ARG A 322 7.84 10.16 24.71
C ARG A 322 8.86 10.39 23.59
N TRP A 323 8.39 10.52 22.36
CA TRP A 323 9.27 10.72 21.21
C TRP A 323 9.91 12.11 21.17
N MET A 324 9.24 13.15 21.64
CA MET A 324 9.86 14.47 21.85
C MET A 324 11.09 14.38 22.76
N LYS A 325 11.00 13.62 23.85
CA LYS A 325 12.13 13.40 24.77
C LYS A 325 13.27 12.62 24.12
N ILE A 326 12.93 11.53 23.38
CA ILE A 326 13.92 10.70 22.63
C ILE A 326 14.66 11.53 21.60
N PHE A 327 13.94 12.36 20.84
CA PHE A 327 14.49 13.25 19.82
C PHE A 327 15.08 14.56 20.39
N ARG A 328 15.02 14.77 21.71
CA ARG A 328 15.52 15.96 22.40
C ARG A 328 14.89 17.28 21.93
N ILE A 329 13.64 17.24 21.52
CA ILE A 329 12.87 18.42 21.11
C ILE A 329 12.42 19.20 22.35
N GLY A 330 11.92 18.52 23.37
CA GLY A 330 11.41 19.07 24.61
C GLY A 330 10.80 17.98 25.47
N ILE A 331 10.13 18.39 26.56
CA ILE A 331 9.49 17.50 27.52
C ILE A 331 7.96 17.53 27.45
N ASP A 332 7.39 18.58 26.85
CA ASP A 332 5.95 18.76 26.65
C ASP A 332 5.70 19.77 25.52
N TYR A 333 4.47 19.85 25.05
CA TYR A 333 4.04 20.79 24.03
C TYR A 333 2.66 21.37 24.33
N GLU A 334 2.37 22.51 23.74
CA GLU A 334 1.06 23.17 23.76
C GLU A 334 0.72 23.68 22.37
N VAL A 335 -0.50 23.44 21.91
CA VAL A 335 -1.05 24.02 20.69
C VAL A 335 -2.17 24.98 21.09
N SER A 336 -1.93 26.27 20.88
CA SER A 336 -2.93 27.31 21.14
C SER A 336 -3.62 27.68 19.84
N SER A 337 -4.96 27.67 19.83
CA SER A 337 -5.78 27.97 18.66
C SER A 337 -6.49 29.34 18.84
N PHE A 338 -6.51 30.12 17.78
CA PHE A 338 -7.13 31.46 17.76
C PHE A 338 -8.26 31.45 16.72
N GLY A 339 -9.51 31.45 17.22
CA GLY A 339 -10.71 31.45 16.38
C GLY A 339 -10.85 30.27 15.42
N GLY A 340 -10.00 29.24 15.54
CA GLY A 340 -9.93 28.15 14.57
C GLY A 340 -9.19 28.52 13.27
N GLU A 341 -8.72 29.73 13.12
CA GLU A 341 -8.08 30.25 11.89
C GLU A 341 -6.56 30.29 11.96
N ALA A 342 -5.99 30.22 13.16
CA ALA A 342 -4.55 30.24 13.36
C ALA A 342 -4.14 29.42 14.58
N HIS A 343 -2.92 28.87 14.54
CA HIS A 343 -2.35 28.06 15.59
C HIS A 343 -0.94 28.53 15.94
N ILE A 344 -0.57 28.38 17.21
CA ILE A 344 0.80 28.56 17.70
C ILE A 344 1.18 27.30 18.44
N VAL A 345 2.36 26.75 18.10
CA VAL A 345 2.92 25.58 18.78
C VAL A 345 4.05 26.01 19.68
N LYS A 346 3.93 25.70 20.97
CA LYS A 346 4.94 25.94 22.00
C LYS A 346 5.53 24.66 22.52
N ILE A 347 6.81 24.66 22.76
CA ILE A 347 7.58 23.54 23.29
C ILE A 347 8.10 23.88 24.67
N LYS A 348 7.84 23.01 25.65
CA LYS A 348 8.43 23.09 26.98
C LYS A 348 9.75 22.35 27.00
N ASN A 349 10.83 23.04 27.31
CA ASN A 349 12.18 22.47 27.45
C ASN A 349 12.37 21.79 28.82
N SER A 350 13.48 21.02 28.97
CA SER A 350 13.84 20.38 30.23
C SER A 350 14.22 21.35 31.38
N ASP A 351 14.52 22.60 31.05
CA ASP A 351 14.79 23.70 31.96
C ASP A 351 13.54 24.54 32.27
N ASP A 352 12.34 24.01 32.00
CA ASP A 352 11.03 24.61 32.16
C ASP A 352 10.76 25.84 31.28
N ARG A 353 11.71 26.29 30.45
CA ARG A 353 11.48 27.39 29.51
C ARG A 353 10.50 26.94 28.39
N ILE A 354 9.60 27.84 28.03
CA ILE A 354 8.66 27.64 26.94
C ILE A 354 9.12 28.49 25.76
N VAL A 355 9.26 27.88 24.60
CA VAL A 355 9.68 28.53 23.35
C VAL A 355 8.70 28.18 22.24
N ASN A 356 8.58 29.02 21.22
CA ASN A 356 7.81 28.63 20.03
C ASN A 356 8.52 27.53 19.26
N LEU A 357 7.75 26.67 18.59
CA LEU A 357 8.33 25.63 17.72
C LEU A 357 9.21 26.25 16.62
N ALA A 358 8.82 27.42 16.08
CA ALA A 358 9.57 28.18 15.09
C ALA A 358 10.99 28.59 15.56
N ASP A 359 11.20 28.74 16.86
CA ASP A 359 12.50 29.10 17.45
C ASP A 359 13.43 27.88 17.67
N LYS A 360 12.94 26.66 17.34
CA LYS A 360 13.72 25.45 17.36
C LYS A 360 14.54 25.29 16.06
N GLY A 361 15.59 24.49 16.11
CA GLY A 361 16.31 24.10 14.89
C GLY A 361 15.44 23.32 13.91
N MET A 362 15.75 23.42 12.62
CA MET A 362 14.99 22.81 11.52
C MET A 362 14.67 21.33 11.74
N GLY A 363 15.63 20.54 12.21
CA GLY A 363 15.42 19.13 12.51
C GLY A 363 14.38 18.88 13.61
N SER A 364 14.29 19.77 14.64
CA SER A 364 13.27 19.65 15.67
C SER A 364 11.87 19.96 15.12
N ILE A 365 11.77 20.95 14.24
CA ILE A 365 10.51 21.32 13.60
C ILE A 365 10.04 20.17 12.73
N GLN A 366 10.91 19.61 11.88
CA GLN A 366 10.60 18.49 11.00
C GLN A 366 10.12 17.26 11.78
N LEU A 367 10.82 16.92 12.87
CA LEU A 367 10.41 15.80 13.74
C LEU A 367 9.07 16.06 14.42
N MET A 368 8.79 17.29 14.89
CA MET A 368 7.48 17.62 15.47
C MET A 368 6.35 17.46 14.47
N ILE A 369 6.54 17.88 13.22
CA ILE A 369 5.56 17.71 12.15
C ILE A 369 5.35 16.22 11.87
N LEU A 370 6.41 15.43 11.78
CA LEU A 370 6.30 13.98 11.65
C LEU A 370 5.49 13.39 12.81
N LEU A 371 5.80 13.74 14.05
CA LEU A 371 5.08 13.25 15.24
C LEU A 371 3.62 13.67 15.25
N PHE A 372 3.31 14.92 14.89
CA PHE A 372 1.93 15.40 14.80
C PHE A 372 1.13 14.67 13.72
N ARG A 373 1.77 14.39 12.57
CA ARG A 373 1.10 13.65 11.50
C ARG A 373 0.80 12.21 11.92
N LEU A 374 1.78 11.51 12.49
CA LEU A 374 1.59 10.16 13.03
C LEU A 374 0.53 10.15 14.14
N ALA A 375 0.55 11.11 15.03
CA ALA A 375 -0.43 11.26 16.09
C ALA A 375 -1.85 11.51 15.57
N SER A 376 -2.01 12.35 14.55
CA SER A 376 -3.30 12.56 13.88
C SER A 376 -3.84 11.26 13.27
N MET A 377 -2.98 10.47 12.67
CA MET A 377 -3.38 9.16 12.12
C MET A 377 -3.77 8.17 13.23
N MET A 378 -3.04 8.14 14.36
CA MET A 378 -3.40 7.33 15.52
C MET A 378 -4.79 7.73 16.07
N ALA A 379 -5.06 9.04 16.17
CA ALA A 379 -6.34 9.55 16.64
C ALA A 379 -7.47 9.19 15.68
N ASN A 380 -7.28 9.39 14.37
CA ASN A 380 -8.25 9.02 13.33
C ASN A 380 -8.54 7.52 13.31
N ALA A 381 -7.53 6.69 13.56
CA ALA A 381 -7.69 5.24 13.72
C ALA A 381 -8.33 4.84 15.05
N GLY A 382 -8.60 5.80 15.97
CA GLY A 382 -9.17 5.56 17.27
C GLY A 382 -8.29 4.73 18.20
N ILE A 383 -6.95 4.92 18.13
CA ILE A 383 -5.99 4.24 19.00
C ILE A 383 -6.10 4.80 20.42
N GLN A 384 -6.35 3.91 21.39
CA GLN A 384 -6.51 4.27 22.81
C GLN A 384 -5.43 3.64 23.70
N SER A 385 -4.78 2.58 23.24
CA SER A 385 -3.75 1.86 24.01
C SER A 385 -2.74 1.18 23.09
N PRO A 386 -1.51 0.93 23.57
CA PRO A 386 -0.53 0.11 22.87
C PRO A 386 -1.07 -1.30 22.57
N GLY A 387 -0.67 -1.89 21.47
CA GLY A 387 -1.13 -3.19 21.01
C GLY A 387 -2.48 -3.18 20.27
N GLN A 388 -3.15 -2.04 20.22
CA GLN A 388 -4.38 -1.86 19.48
C GLN A 388 -4.09 -1.58 18.00
N ARG A 389 -4.15 -2.64 17.17
CA ARG A 389 -3.98 -2.52 15.74
C ARG A 389 -5.34 -2.27 15.08
N ARG A 390 -5.52 -1.09 14.49
CA ARG A 390 -6.76 -0.69 13.83
C ARG A 390 -6.49 -0.21 12.41
N GLY A 391 -6.99 -0.98 11.45
CA GLY A 391 -6.92 -0.65 10.04
C GLY A 391 -5.59 -1.04 9.38
N ASP A 392 -5.55 -0.96 8.07
CA ASP A 392 -4.37 -1.19 7.23
C ASP A 392 -3.94 0.18 6.68
N TYR A 393 -3.06 0.86 7.43
CA TYR A 393 -2.55 2.17 7.05
C TYR A 393 -1.13 2.04 6.50
N THR A 394 -0.87 2.65 5.36
CA THR A 394 0.46 2.75 4.77
C THR A 394 0.92 4.21 4.79
N ILE A 395 2.05 4.48 5.43
CA ILE A 395 2.64 5.81 5.53
C ILE A 395 3.87 5.85 4.62
N ILE A 396 3.85 6.75 3.67
CA ILE A 396 4.95 6.98 2.75
C ILE A 396 5.72 8.19 3.26
N VAL A 397 7.02 8.04 3.49
CA VAL A 397 7.86 9.10 4.07
C VAL A 397 9.09 9.29 3.18
N GLU A 398 9.31 10.50 2.69
CA GLU A 398 10.52 10.87 1.96
C GLU A 398 11.50 11.57 2.89
N GLU A 399 12.74 11.09 2.87
CA GLU A 399 13.91 11.68 3.53
C GLU A 399 13.66 12.17 4.97
N PRO A 400 13.12 11.32 5.86
CA PRO A 400 12.78 11.75 7.23
C PRO A 400 14.01 12.16 8.05
N GLU A 401 15.21 11.82 7.58
CA GLU A 401 16.49 12.13 8.20
C GLU A 401 17.01 13.54 7.91
N GLN A 402 16.41 14.29 7.01
CA GLN A 402 16.88 15.64 6.66
C GLN A 402 17.02 16.51 7.90
N ASN A 403 18.08 17.34 7.92
CA ASN A 403 18.40 18.26 9.02
C ASN A 403 18.60 17.60 10.40
N LEU A 404 18.72 16.26 10.47
CA LEU A 404 18.91 15.54 11.73
C LEU A 404 20.38 15.19 11.96
N HIS A 405 20.81 15.32 13.22
CA HIS A 405 22.08 14.77 13.66
C HIS A 405 22.09 13.24 13.51
N PRO A 406 23.19 12.59 13.09
CA PRO A 406 23.30 11.14 12.88
C PRO A 406 22.68 10.28 13.99
N LYS A 407 22.90 10.64 15.25
CA LYS A 407 22.29 9.94 16.39
C LYS A 407 20.75 9.97 16.39
N LEU A 408 20.13 11.02 15.85
CA LEU A 408 18.68 11.12 15.75
C LEU A 408 18.15 10.41 14.50
N GLN A 409 18.93 10.39 13.42
CA GLN A 409 18.59 9.60 12.23
C GLN A 409 18.41 8.12 12.56
N SER A 410 19.31 7.55 13.39
CA SER A 410 19.18 6.15 13.84
C SER A 410 17.89 5.90 14.63
N LYS A 411 17.40 6.89 15.40
CA LYS A 411 16.17 6.76 16.20
C LYS A 411 14.89 6.72 15.37
N LEU A 412 14.94 7.12 14.11
CA LEU A 412 13.80 6.98 13.19
C LEU A 412 13.44 5.50 12.97
N ALA A 413 14.42 4.60 12.89
CA ALA A 413 14.14 3.16 12.76
C ALA A 413 13.39 2.61 13.99
N ASP A 414 13.75 3.07 15.20
CA ASP A 414 13.03 2.70 16.42
C ASP A 414 11.58 3.24 16.39
N LEU A 415 11.36 4.48 15.92
CA LEU A 415 10.02 5.08 15.78
C LEU A 415 9.14 4.28 14.82
N PHE A 416 9.63 3.97 13.64
CA PHE A 416 8.87 3.25 12.64
C PHE A 416 8.56 1.80 13.08
N LEU A 417 9.51 1.15 13.74
CA LEU A 417 9.29 -0.18 14.31
C LEU A 417 8.22 -0.16 15.40
N GLU A 418 8.26 0.80 16.32
CA GLU A 418 7.26 0.97 17.37
C GLU A 418 5.85 1.20 16.78
N MET A 419 5.74 2.08 15.78
CA MET A 419 4.48 2.37 15.10
C MET A 419 3.90 1.12 14.43
N TYR A 420 4.75 0.29 13.82
CA TYR A 420 4.31 -0.97 13.24
C TYR A 420 3.91 -1.99 14.32
N GLU A 421 4.75 -2.23 15.31
CA GLU A 421 4.52 -3.29 16.30
C GLU A 421 3.34 -3.01 17.21
N LEU A 422 3.24 -1.77 17.72
CA LEU A 422 2.21 -1.42 18.68
C LEU A 422 0.88 -1.01 18.03
N TYR A 423 0.92 -0.40 16.83
CA TYR A 423 -0.28 0.20 16.24
C TYR A 423 -0.63 -0.35 14.85
N GLY A 424 0.26 -1.12 14.21
CA GLY A 424 0.01 -1.78 12.94
C GLY A 424 0.22 -0.92 11.69
N PHE A 425 0.83 0.27 11.83
CA PHE A 425 1.12 1.15 10.70
C PHE A 425 2.29 0.61 9.86
N LYS A 426 2.11 0.56 8.55
CA LYS A 426 3.14 0.16 7.59
C LYS A 426 3.84 1.40 7.04
N PHE A 427 5.11 1.24 6.64
CA PHE A 427 5.92 2.34 6.14
C PHE A 427 6.60 2.00 4.82
N ILE A 428 6.62 2.99 3.92
CA ILE A 428 7.46 3.02 2.72
C ILE A 428 8.31 4.27 2.85
N ILE A 429 9.62 4.10 2.94
CA ILE A 429 10.54 5.18 3.30
C ILE A 429 11.56 5.35 2.18
N GLU A 430 11.69 6.54 1.62
CA GLU A 430 12.82 6.92 0.79
C GLU A 430 13.87 7.59 1.69
N SER A 431 15.10 7.06 1.71
CA SER A 431 16.14 7.55 2.62
C SER A 431 17.53 7.47 2.01
N HIS A 432 18.41 8.39 2.46
CA HIS A 432 19.84 8.39 2.18
C HIS A 432 20.68 8.16 3.46
N SER A 433 20.03 7.83 4.59
CA SER A 433 20.70 7.72 5.88
C SER A 433 21.32 6.34 6.11
N GLU A 434 22.65 6.28 6.16
CA GLU A 434 23.38 5.12 6.65
C GLU A 434 22.97 4.78 8.09
N TYR A 435 22.80 5.78 8.96
CA TYR A 435 22.50 5.58 10.37
C TYR A 435 21.14 4.94 10.61
N LEU A 436 20.14 5.30 9.79
CA LEU A 436 18.83 4.64 9.80
C LEU A 436 18.99 3.16 9.44
N ILE A 437 19.69 2.85 8.34
CA ILE A 437 19.90 1.47 7.88
C ILE A 437 20.69 0.66 8.89
N ARG A 438 21.80 1.20 9.45
CA ARG A 438 22.58 0.51 10.48
C ARG A 438 21.72 0.18 11.71
N ARG A 439 20.79 1.07 12.09
CA ARG A 439 19.91 0.79 13.21
C ARG A 439 18.93 -0.33 12.90
N THR A 440 18.38 -0.45 11.66
CA THR A 440 17.54 -1.59 11.29
C THR A 440 18.30 -2.91 11.42
N GLN A 441 19.59 -2.97 11.07
CA GLN A 441 20.42 -4.16 11.24
C GLN A 441 20.50 -4.59 12.72
N ILE A 442 20.70 -3.62 13.63
CA ILE A 442 20.73 -3.88 15.08
C ILE A 442 19.35 -4.39 15.54
N LEU A 443 18.27 -3.76 15.12
CA LEU A 443 16.92 -4.14 15.49
C LEU A 443 16.56 -5.57 15.01
N ILE A 444 17.01 -5.97 13.83
CA ILE A 444 16.87 -7.35 13.33
C ILE A 444 17.64 -8.34 14.22
N ALA A 445 18.90 -8.03 14.57
CA ALA A 445 19.68 -8.86 15.47
C ALA A 445 19.02 -8.99 16.86
N GLU A 446 18.51 -7.87 17.39
CA GLU A 446 17.80 -7.83 18.70
C GLU A 446 16.52 -8.70 18.71
N LYS A 447 15.89 -8.94 17.56
CA LYS A 447 14.72 -9.83 17.40
C LYS A 447 15.04 -11.31 17.62
N GLY A 448 16.27 -11.74 17.34
CA GLY A 448 16.74 -13.08 17.61
C GLY A 448 16.08 -14.18 16.75
N PHE A 449 15.90 -13.94 15.48
CA PHE A 449 15.37 -14.94 14.53
C PHE A 449 16.25 -16.20 14.53
N LYS A 450 15.62 -17.37 14.49
CA LYS A 450 16.31 -18.66 14.63
C LYS A 450 16.77 -19.24 13.29
N SER A 451 16.14 -18.85 12.18
CA SER A 451 16.49 -19.30 10.84
C SER A 451 16.28 -18.21 9.80
N ASP A 452 16.87 -18.39 8.61
CA ASP A 452 16.70 -17.47 7.49
C ASP A 452 15.26 -17.51 6.93
N GLU A 453 14.55 -18.66 7.05
CA GLU A 453 13.14 -18.77 6.69
C GLU A 453 12.28 -17.91 7.62
N GLU A 454 12.47 -18.04 8.95
CA GLU A 454 11.76 -17.23 9.94
C GLU A 454 12.03 -15.72 9.71
N LEU A 455 13.29 -15.38 9.43
CA LEU A 455 13.68 -14.01 9.11
C LEU A 455 12.97 -13.50 7.86
N LYS A 456 12.94 -14.30 6.79
CA LYS A 456 12.29 -13.94 5.52
C LYS A 456 10.79 -13.69 5.69
N ASP A 457 10.12 -14.51 6.50
CA ASP A 457 8.67 -14.46 6.69
C ASP A 457 8.22 -13.35 7.66
N PHE A 458 9.04 -13.06 8.67
CA PHE A 458 8.64 -12.20 9.81
C PHE A 458 9.49 -10.95 10.02
N ALA A 459 10.53 -10.70 9.21
CA ALA A 459 11.29 -9.47 9.35
C ALA A 459 10.42 -8.23 9.12
N PRO A 460 10.42 -7.28 10.06
CA PRO A 460 9.65 -6.05 9.91
C PRO A 460 10.23 -5.12 8.84
N PHE A 461 11.54 -5.21 8.58
CA PHE A 461 12.26 -4.34 7.66
C PHE A 461 12.63 -5.04 6.37
N LYS A 462 12.49 -4.32 5.27
CA LYS A 462 13.06 -4.65 3.96
C LYS A 462 13.81 -3.42 3.43
N VAL A 463 15.03 -3.61 3.00
CA VAL A 463 15.84 -2.56 2.39
C VAL A 463 16.07 -2.90 0.93
N ILE A 464 15.77 -1.97 0.05
CA ILE A 464 15.88 -2.13 -1.39
C ILE A 464 16.86 -1.07 -1.89
N TYR A 465 17.94 -1.53 -2.51
CA TYR A 465 18.98 -0.68 -3.03
C TYR A 465 18.80 -0.42 -4.52
N PHE A 466 18.85 0.85 -4.89
CA PHE A 466 18.79 1.34 -6.27
C PHE A 466 20.17 1.83 -6.67
N PRO A 467 20.96 1.00 -7.36
CA PRO A 467 22.26 1.35 -7.84
C PRO A 467 22.17 2.32 -8.97
N GLY A 468 22.38 3.37 -9.22
CA GLY A 468 22.33 4.22 -10.41
C GLY A 468 22.68 3.50 -11.74
N ASP A 469 22.95 4.26 -12.78
CA ASP A 469 23.48 3.80 -14.08
C ASP A 469 22.65 2.69 -14.75
N ASP A 470 21.31 2.80 -14.67
CA ASP A 470 20.35 1.86 -15.28
C ASP A 470 20.51 0.39 -14.87
N LYS A 471 21.20 0.13 -13.76
CA LYS A 471 21.25 -1.20 -13.15
C LYS A 471 19.95 -1.51 -12.42
N GLU A 472 19.61 -2.80 -12.39
CA GLU A 472 18.44 -3.27 -11.65
C GLU A 472 18.62 -3.06 -10.14
N HIS A 473 17.52 -2.66 -9.48
CA HIS A 473 17.46 -2.62 -8.02
C HIS A 473 17.51 -4.04 -7.44
N TYR A 474 17.96 -4.16 -6.20
CA TYR A 474 17.97 -5.44 -5.50
C TYR A 474 17.73 -5.30 -3.99
N ASP A 475 17.23 -6.39 -3.42
CA ASP A 475 17.00 -6.47 -1.99
C ASP A 475 18.32 -6.62 -1.23
N MET A 476 18.47 -5.85 -0.16
CA MET A 476 19.51 -6.07 0.84
C MET A 476 19.04 -7.16 1.79
N LEU A 477 19.68 -8.34 1.69
CA LEU A 477 19.25 -9.54 2.38
C LEU A 477 19.82 -9.60 3.79
N TYR A 478 18.97 -9.43 4.81
CA TYR A 478 19.39 -9.59 6.19
C TYR A 478 19.74 -11.05 6.51
N ARG A 479 20.70 -11.21 7.41
CA ARG A 479 21.02 -12.44 8.11
C ARG A 479 20.45 -12.38 9.52
N THR A 480 20.36 -13.53 10.20
CA THR A 480 19.88 -13.61 11.59
C THR A 480 20.70 -12.79 12.58
N ASP A 481 22.00 -12.51 12.27
CA ASP A 481 22.87 -11.62 13.05
C ASP A 481 22.66 -10.12 12.72
N GLY A 482 21.69 -9.78 11.87
CA GLY A 482 21.38 -8.43 11.45
C GLY A 482 22.28 -7.87 10.35
N LYS A 483 23.35 -8.53 9.96
CA LYS A 483 24.17 -8.12 8.83
C LYS A 483 23.48 -8.40 7.52
N PHE A 484 23.88 -7.67 6.48
CA PHE A 484 23.49 -8.04 5.12
C PHE A 484 24.39 -9.15 4.57
N SER A 485 23.83 -10.05 3.77
CA SER A 485 24.58 -11.08 3.06
C SER A 485 25.17 -10.59 1.74
N ASN A 486 24.66 -9.47 1.24
CA ASN A 486 25.13 -8.78 0.05
C ASN A 486 25.57 -7.34 0.39
N GLU A 487 26.18 -6.67 -0.58
CA GLU A 487 26.81 -5.35 -0.37
C GLU A 487 26.06 -4.28 -1.17
N PHE A 488 26.11 -3.05 -0.68
CA PHE A 488 25.72 -1.87 -1.44
C PHE A 488 26.74 -1.60 -2.54
N GLY A 489 26.34 -0.87 -3.57
CA GLY A 489 27.25 -0.41 -4.59
C GLY A 489 28.34 0.52 -4.02
N PRO A 490 29.48 0.66 -4.74
CA PRO A 490 30.58 1.49 -4.30
C PRO A 490 30.13 2.95 -4.12
N GLY A 491 30.68 3.61 -3.10
CA GLY A 491 30.38 5.01 -2.77
C GLY A 491 29.16 5.24 -1.91
N PHE A 492 28.36 4.21 -1.58
CA PHE A 492 27.14 4.41 -0.80
C PHE A 492 27.39 4.47 0.71
N PHE A 493 28.09 3.48 1.28
CA PHE A 493 28.46 3.47 2.72
C PHE A 493 29.96 3.37 2.97
N ASP A 494 30.76 3.29 1.95
CA ASP A 494 32.22 3.12 2.02
C ASP A 494 33.00 4.43 1.73
N GLU A 495 32.34 5.48 1.24
CA GLU A 495 33.00 6.71 0.85
C GLU A 495 33.75 7.39 2.02
N ALA A 496 33.14 7.41 3.22
CA ALA A 496 33.79 7.95 4.41
C ALA A 496 35.09 7.18 4.75
N ALA A 497 35.07 5.85 4.62
CA ALA A 497 36.28 5.01 4.82
C ALA A 497 37.30 5.25 3.70
N ASN A 498 36.83 5.30 2.43
CA ASN A 498 37.69 5.57 1.27
C ASN A 498 38.36 6.92 1.36
N LEU A 499 37.66 7.95 1.84
CA LEU A 499 38.26 9.27 2.08
C LEU A 499 39.28 9.25 3.25
N ALA A 500 38.95 8.53 4.33
CA ALA A 500 39.90 8.39 5.44
C ALA A 500 41.22 7.73 5.02
N PHE A 501 41.15 6.68 4.17
CA PHE A 501 42.37 6.05 3.62
C PHE A 501 43.22 6.96 2.72
N LYS A 502 42.61 8.02 2.13
CA LYS A 502 43.38 8.99 1.33
C LYS A 502 44.09 10.05 2.16
N ILE A 503 43.78 10.16 3.45
CA ILE A 503 44.37 11.13 4.38
C ILE A 503 45.66 10.55 5.02
N PHE A 504 45.77 9.24 5.11
CA PHE A 504 46.92 8.49 5.63
C PHE A 504 47.70 7.83 4.50
#